data_d074c1d4c9a78f48d2666bf9db950fc6
#
_entry.id   d074c1d4c9a78f48d2666bf9db950fc6
#
_cell.length_a   1.000
_cell.length_b   1.000
_cell.length_c   1.000
_cell.angle_alpha   90.00
_cell.angle_beta   90.00
_cell.angle_gamma   90.00
#
_symmetry.space_group_name_H-M   'P 1'
#
loop_
_entity.id
_entity.type
_entity.pdbx_description
1 polymer ?
#
loop_
_entity_poly.entity_id
_entity_poly.type
_entity_poly.pdbx_seq_one_letter_code
_entity_poly.pdbx_strand_id
1 'polypeptide(L)'
;MAQALLITTLLTIAGILVTSFVGYIADSPALMGRHILFALPTIVIGLFSQSMTMFFFIGTGKEIKDKARGIADEQSVVAATKQFKARVFPAAFYSMIVLMITFIIGGGVHTGKVNPIVHHLLALASIFLYARAYWVEIRVMDENGRLMERFLK
;
A
#
# COMPACT_ATOMS: atom_id res chain seq x y z
N MET A 1 8.60 6.93 -11.97
CA MET A 1 8.02 5.68 -11.40
C MET A 1 7.59 5.87 -9.94
N ALA A 2 8.44 6.34 -9.01
CA ALA A 2 8.08 6.58 -7.61
C ALA A 2 6.81 7.44 -7.43
N GLN A 3 6.69 8.56 -8.15
CA GLN A 3 5.50 9.43 -8.08
C GLN A 3 4.21 8.70 -8.48
N ALA A 4 4.25 7.86 -9.52
CA ALA A 4 3.09 7.08 -9.94
C ALA A 4 2.63 6.11 -8.84
N LEU A 5 3.58 5.47 -8.14
CA LEU A 5 3.27 4.58 -7.01
C LEU A 5 2.65 5.34 -5.84
N LEU A 6 3.19 6.51 -5.49
CA LEU A 6 2.60 7.36 -4.46
C LEU A 6 1.17 7.81 -4.81
N ILE A 7 0.94 8.17 -6.08
CA ILE A 7 -0.40 8.55 -6.55
C ILE A 7 -1.36 7.36 -6.45
N THR A 8 -0.95 6.15 -6.85
CA THR A 8 -1.82 4.97 -6.75
C THR A 8 -2.12 4.57 -5.29
N THR A 9 -1.16 4.72 -4.37
CA THR A 9 -1.43 4.52 -2.94
C THR A 9 -2.41 5.58 -2.41
N LEU A 10 -2.26 6.84 -2.80
CA LEU A 10 -3.19 7.91 -2.42
C LEU A 10 -4.60 7.67 -2.98
N LEU A 11 -4.71 7.24 -4.24
CA LEU A 11 -5.99 6.86 -4.85
C LEU A 11 -6.64 5.69 -4.11
N THR A 12 -5.85 4.73 -3.64
CA THR A 12 -6.35 3.64 -2.80
C THR A 12 -6.93 4.16 -1.49
N ILE A 13 -6.24 5.07 -0.80
CA ILE A 13 -6.74 5.69 0.44
C ILE A 13 -8.07 6.39 0.18
N ALA A 14 -8.14 7.21 -0.88
CA ALA A 14 -9.38 7.87 -1.28
C ALA A 14 -10.49 6.87 -1.59
N GLY A 15 -10.17 5.80 -2.31
CA GLY A 15 -11.10 4.70 -2.60
C GLY A 15 -11.61 4.01 -1.33
N ILE A 16 -10.75 3.70 -0.36
CA ILE A 16 -11.17 3.11 0.92
C ILE A 16 -12.10 4.07 1.68
N LEU A 17 -11.80 5.37 1.71
CA LEU A 17 -12.64 6.37 2.38
C LEU A 17 -14.03 6.45 1.72
N VAL A 18 -14.08 6.56 0.39
CA VAL A 18 -15.35 6.61 -0.36
C VAL A 18 -16.15 5.32 -0.16
N THR A 19 -15.50 4.16 -0.28
CA THR A 19 -16.14 2.85 -0.10
C THR A 19 -16.68 2.70 1.32
N SER A 20 -15.91 3.10 2.34
CA SER A 20 -16.34 3.05 3.74
C SER A 20 -17.54 3.97 3.99
N PHE A 21 -17.53 5.19 3.43
CA PHE A 21 -18.65 6.13 3.55
C PHE A 21 -19.91 5.57 2.89
N VAL A 22 -19.80 5.08 1.65
CA VAL A 22 -20.96 4.49 0.94
C VAL A 22 -21.49 3.27 1.69
N GLY A 23 -20.60 2.42 2.23
CA GLY A 23 -21.00 1.27 3.04
C GLY A 23 -21.69 1.63 4.34
N TYR A 24 -21.26 2.74 4.98
CA TYR A 24 -21.90 3.22 6.21
C TYR A 24 -23.34 3.72 6.01
N ILE A 25 -23.62 4.35 4.86
CA ILE A 25 -24.97 4.86 4.51
C ILE A 25 -25.82 3.85 3.71
N ALA A 26 -25.32 2.64 3.49
CA ALA A 26 -25.97 1.63 2.65
C ALA A 26 -27.17 0.98 3.38
N ASP A 27 -28.32 1.60 3.29
CA ASP A 27 -29.61 1.16 3.85
C ASP A 27 -30.52 0.45 2.83
N SER A 28 -30.11 0.39 1.57
CA SER A 28 -30.87 -0.21 0.45
C SER A 28 -30.01 -1.13 -0.41
N PRO A 29 -30.60 -2.11 -1.11
CA PRO A 29 -29.87 -2.97 -2.06
C PRO A 29 -29.10 -2.17 -3.13
N ALA A 30 -29.65 -1.04 -3.57
CA ALA A 30 -29.02 -0.18 -4.57
C ALA A 30 -27.73 0.48 -4.02
N LEU A 31 -27.75 0.99 -2.79
CA LEU A 31 -26.57 1.56 -2.13
C LEU A 31 -25.54 0.48 -1.79
N MET A 32 -25.99 -0.71 -1.36
CA MET A 32 -25.11 -1.85 -1.15
C MET A 32 -24.40 -2.27 -2.45
N GLY A 33 -25.11 -2.28 -3.58
CA GLY A 33 -24.53 -2.53 -4.89
C GLY A 33 -23.45 -1.51 -5.26
N ARG A 34 -23.66 -0.22 -4.97
CA ARG A 34 -22.66 0.84 -5.16
C ARG A 34 -21.43 0.65 -4.25
N HIS A 35 -21.65 0.28 -2.97
CA HIS A 35 -20.56 -0.04 -2.05
C HIS A 35 -19.64 -1.12 -2.63
N ILE A 36 -20.22 -2.23 -3.10
CA ILE A 36 -19.48 -3.33 -3.72
C ILE A 36 -18.76 -2.87 -5.00
N LEU A 37 -19.44 -2.08 -5.84
CA LEU A 37 -18.88 -1.55 -7.09
C LEU A 37 -17.64 -0.67 -6.85
N PHE A 38 -17.61 0.14 -5.79
CA PHE A 38 -16.44 0.94 -5.40
C PHE A 38 -15.37 0.09 -4.68
N ALA A 39 -15.77 -0.93 -3.92
CA ALA A 39 -14.85 -1.78 -3.19
C ALA A 39 -13.95 -2.60 -4.12
N LEU A 40 -14.50 -3.16 -5.20
CA LEU A 40 -13.75 -4.00 -6.14
C LEU A 40 -12.54 -3.29 -6.78
N PRO A 41 -12.69 -2.13 -7.45
CA PRO A 41 -11.52 -1.44 -8.01
C PRO A 41 -10.58 -0.94 -6.92
N THR A 42 -11.10 -0.53 -5.75
CA THR A 42 -10.26 -0.07 -4.63
C THR A 42 -9.31 -1.15 -4.14
N ILE A 43 -9.80 -2.39 -3.94
CA ILE A 43 -8.94 -3.49 -3.51
C ILE A 43 -7.92 -3.87 -4.58
N VAL A 44 -8.32 -3.92 -5.85
CA VAL A 44 -7.42 -4.26 -6.96
C VAL A 44 -6.29 -3.24 -7.07
N ILE A 45 -6.62 -1.94 -7.07
CA ILE A 45 -5.63 -0.86 -7.13
C ILE A 45 -4.73 -0.89 -5.89
N GLY A 46 -5.29 -1.11 -4.70
CA GLY A 46 -4.54 -1.17 -3.46
C GLY A 46 -3.53 -2.31 -3.41
N LEU A 47 -3.95 -3.52 -3.74
CA LEU A 47 -3.05 -4.67 -3.79
C LEU A 47 -1.94 -4.48 -4.84
N PHE A 48 -2.32 -4.00 -6.03
CA PHE A 48 -1.37 -3.73 -7.10
C PHE A 48 -0.37 -2.64 -6.71
N SER A 49 -0.82 -1.52 -6.16
CA SER A 49 0.03 -0.40 -5.74
C SER A 49 1.11 -0.85 -4.75
N GLN A 50 0.71 -1.55 -3.68
CA GLN A 50 1.65 -1.99 -2.65
C GLN A 50 2.60 -3.08 -3.16
N SER A 51 2.13 -3.99 -4.00
CA SER A 51 2.98 -5.00 -4.65
C SER A 51 4.03 -4.32 -5.53
N MET A 52 3.62 -3.36 -6.37
CA MET A 52 4.54 -2.61 -7.23
C MET A 52 5.53 -1.76 -6.44
N THR A 53 5.13 -1.22 -5.29
CA THR A 53 6.04 -0.52 -4.38
C THR A 53 7.15 -1.45 -3.87
N MET A 54 6.80 -2.67 -3.46
CA MET A 54 7.82 -3.66 -3.06
C MET A 54 8.75 -4.02 -4.22
N PHE A 55 8.23 -4.26 -5.43
CA PHE A 55 9.04 -4.53 -6.62
C PHE A 55 9.94 -3.35 -7.00
N PHE A 56 9.46 -2.12 -6.86
CA PHE A 56 10.27 -0.92 -7.06
C PHE A 56 11.52 -0.92 -6.17
N PHE A 57 11.39 -1.21 -4.87
CA PHE A 57 12.52 -1.27 -3.95
C PHE A 57 13.42 -2.50 -4.16
N ILE A 58 12.91 -3.58 -4.73
CA ILE A 58 13.74 -4.72 -5.16
C ILE A 58 14.60 -4.29 -6.35
N GLY A 59 13.98 -3.69 -7.37
CA GLY A 59 14.65 -3.30 -8.62
C GLY A 59 15.70 -2.20 -8.38
N THR A 60 15.29 -1.09 -7.77
CA THR A 60 16.22 0.03 -7.46
C THR A 60 17.33 -0.39 -6.50
N GLY A 61 17.02 -1.22 -5.51
CA GLY A 61 18.04 -1.74 -4.61
C GLY A 61 19.05 -2.66 -5.29
N LYS A 62 18.66 -3.40 -6.34
CA LYS A 62 19.59 -4.17 -7.17
C LYS A 62 20.46 -3.23 -8.01
N GLU A 63 19.86 -2.28 -8.70
CA GLU A 63 20.56 -1.32 -9.55
C GLU A 63 21.61 -0.53 -8.76
N ILE A 64 21.24 0.00 -7.58
CA ILE A 64 22.16 0.73 -6.70
C ILE A 64 23.34 -0.13 -6.29
N LYS A 65 23.10 -1.39 -5.89
CA LYS A 65 24.17 -2.32 -5.50
C LYS A 65 25.12 -2.64 -6.65
N ASP A 66 24.58 -2.86 -7.85
CA ASP A 66 25.40 -3.18 -9.01
C ASP A 66 26.32 -2.00 -9.38
N LYS A 67 25.83 -0.76 -9.26
CA LYS A 67 26.61 0.47 -9.50
C LYS A 67 27.61 0.76 -8.38
N ALA A 68 27.30 0.38 -7.15
CA ALA A 68 28.18 0.59 -5.99
C ALA A 68 29.31 -0.45 -5.88
N ARG A 69 29.30 -1.47 -6.72
CA ARG A 69 30.28 -2.57 -6.64
C ARG A 69 31.69 -2.07 -6.89
N GLY A 70 32.59 -2.36 -5.95
CA GLY A 70 34.00 -2.00 -6.03
C GLY A 70 34.32 -0.56 -5.60
N ILE A 71 33.37 0.23 -5.13
CA ILE A 71 33.64 1.53 -4.53
C ILE A 71 33.91 1.39 -3.02
N ALA A 72 34.66 2.35 -2.45
CA ALA A 72 35.04 2.32 -1.03
C ALA A 72 33.86 2.23 -0.04
N ASP A 73 32.69 2.73 -0.44
CA ASP A 73 31.47 2.82 0.40
C ASP A 73 30.40 1.75 0.08
N GLU A 74 30.77 0.69 -0.64
CA GLU A 74 29.84 -0.37 -1.08
C GLU A 74 29.00 -0.94 0.08
N GLN A 75 29.64 -1.21 1.22
CA GLN A 75 28.94 -1.83 2.36
C GLN A 75 27.87 -0.93 2.94
N SER A 76 28.09 0.37 3.05
CA SER A 76 27.09 1.32 3.56
C SER A 76 25.90 1.44 2.61
N VAL A 77 26.16 1.43 1.31
CA VAL A 77 25.13 1.44 0.26
C VAL A 77 24.25 0.20 0.31
N VAL A 78 24.87 -0.97 0.44
CA VAL A 78 24.14 -2.25 0.60
C VAL A 78 23.29 -2.22 1.89
N ALA A 79 23.82 -1.70 2.99
CA ALA A 79 23.08 -1.57 4.24
C ALA A 79 21.86 -0.63 4.09
N ALA A 80 22.03 0.53 3.44
CA ALA A 80 20.94 1.46 3.18
C ALA A 80 19.81 0.82 2.37
N THR A 81 20.13 0.10 1.27
CA THR A 81 19.10 -0.59 0.48
C THR A 81 18.35 -1.69 1.24
N LYS A 82 19.02 -2.34 2.21
CA LYS A 82 18.36 -3.30 3.11
C LYS A 82 17.41 -2.59 4.08
N GLN A 83 17.83 -1.44 4.64
CA GLN A 83 16.99 -0.64 5.54
C GLN A 83 15.73 -0.11 4.84
N PHE A 84 15.83 0.35 3.58
CA PHE A 84 14.66 0.78 2.81
C PHE A 84 13.62 -0.33 2.72
N LYS A 85 14.03 -1.53 2.34
CA LYS A 85 13.14 -2.70 2.27
C LYS A 85 12.58 -3.07 3.64
N ALA A 86 13.39 -3.07 4.69
CA ALA A 86 12.95 -3.37 6.05
C ALA A 86 11.90 -2.39 6.58
N ARG A 87 11.90 -1.13 6.12
CA ARG A 87 10.88 -0.12 6.47
C ARG A 87 9.63 -0.23 5.61
N VAL A 88 9.77 -0.40 4.30
CA VAL A 88 8.64 -0.38 3.35
C VAL A 88 7.88 -1.71 3.33
N PHE A 89 8.56 -2.86 3.30
CA PHE A 89 7.90 -4.14 3.09
C PHE A 89 6.88 -4.50 4.16
N PRO A 90 7.15 -4.34 5.47
CA PRO A 90 6.13 -4.59 6.47
C PRO A 90 4.93 -3.64 6.35
N ALA A 91 5.19 -2.35 6.06
CA ALA A 91 4.11 -1.37 5.90
C ALA A 91 3.20 -1.72 4.71
N ALA A 92 3.77 -2.03 3.55
CA ALA A 92 3.06 -2.47 2.36
C ALA A 92 2.31 -3.80 2.58
N PHE A 93 2.99 -4.79 3.16
CA PHE A 93 2.44 -6.13 3.36
C PHE A 93 1.23 -6.13 4.31
N TYR A 94 1.34 -5.48 5.48
CA TYR A 94 0.23 -5.45 6.43
C TYR A 94 -0.95 -4.64 5.90
N SER A 95 -0.72 -3.55 5.17
CA SER A 95 -1.81 -2.79 4.55
C SER A 95 -2.57 -3.63 3.51
N MET A 96 -1.87 -4.38 2.66
CA MET A 96 -2.50 -5.30 1.70
C MET A 96 -3.32 -6.40 2.39
N ILE A 97 -2.73 -7.09 3.39
CA ILE A 97 -3.41 -8.20 4.08
C ILE A 97 -4.69 -7.72 4.75
N VAL A 98 -4.63 -6.60 5.48
CA VAL A 98 -5.81 -6.10 6.20
C VAL A 98 -6.88 -5.62 5.21
N LEU A 99 -6.51 -4.98 4.10
CA LEU A 99 -7.47 -4.60 3.05
C LEU A 99 -8.14 -5.84 2.44
N MET A 100 -7.38 -6.90 2.15
CA MET A 100 -7.92 -8.15 1.61
C MET A 100 -8.86 -8.83 2.61
N ILE A 101 -8.50 -8.90 3.89
CA ILE A 101 -9.35 -9.44 4.94
C ILE A 101 -10.63 -8.61 5.06
N THR A 102 -10.52 -7.27 5.03
CA THR A 102 -11.68 -6.36 5.08
C THR A 102 -12.67 -6.69 3.96
N PHE A 103 -12.16 -6.89 2.74
CA PHE A 103 -13.00 -7.22 1.58
C PHE A 103 -13.69 -8.58 1.76
N ILE A 104 -12.97 -9.62 2.16
CA ILE A 104 -13.52 -10.96 2.40
C ILE A 104 -14.60 -10.93 3.49
N ILE A 105 -14.32 -10.26 4.60
CA ILE A 105 -15.25 -10.12 5.73
C ILE A 105 -16.49 -9.32 5.32
N GLY A 106 -16.34 -8.32 4.42
CA GLY A 106 -17.49 -7.60 3.83
C GLY A 106 -18.48 -8.53 3.12
N GLY A 107 -17.98 -9.53 2.36
CA GLY A 107 -18.83 -10.58 1.78
C GLY A 107 -19.53 -11.42 2.85
N GLY A 108 -18.87 -11.73 3.96
CA GLY A 108 -19.47 -12.43 5.11
C GLY A 108 -20.58 -11.61 5.79
N VAL A 109 -20.44 -10.30 5.88
CA VAL A 109 -21.49 -9.40 6.39
C VAL A 109 -22.69 -9.39 5.45
N HIS A 110 -22.44 -9.28 4.14
CA HIS A 110 -23.50 -9.26 3.13
C HIS A 110 -24.36 -10.54 3.16
N THR A 111 -23.76 -11.68 3.47
CA THR A 111 -24.48 -12.96 3.62
C THR A 111 -25.05 -13.20 5.04
N GLY A 112 -24.95 -12.24 5.94
CA GLY A 112 -25.44 -12.36 7.32
C GLY A 112 -24.62 -13.32 8.22
N LYS A 113 -23.44 -13.73 7.79
CA LYS A 113 -22.58 -14.67 8.53
C LYS A 113 -21.61 -14.00 9.51
N VAL A 114 -21.36 -12.70 9.33
CA VAL A 114 -20.42 -11.92 10.13
C VAL A 114 -21.09 -10.65 10.65
N ASN A 115 -20.77 -10.28 11.89
CA ASN A 115 -21.26 -9.03 12.47
C ASN A 115 -20.67 -7.82 11.73
N PRO A 116 -21.50 -6.83 11.29
CA PRO A 116 -21.04 -5.62 10.61
C PRO A 116 -19.94 -4.84 11.34
N ILE A 117 -19.94 -4.85 12.68
CA ILE A 117 -18.93 -4.17 13.50
C ILE A 117 -17.52 -4.65 13.17
N VAL A 118 -17.33 -5.95 12.91
CA VAL A 118 -16.02 -6.52 12.55
C VAL A 118 -15.51 -5.91 11.25
N HIS A 119 -16.40 -5.80 10.25
CA HIS A 119 -16.06 -5.17 8.97
C HIS A 119 -15.71 -3.69 9.12
N HIS A 120 -16.47 -2.93 9.91
CA HIS A 120 -16.20 -1.52 10.16
C HIS A 120 -14.84 -1.30 10.85
N LEU A 121 -14.51 -2.12 11.86
CA LEU A 121 -13.21 -2.05 12.52
C LEU A 121 -12.06 -2.37 11.57
N LEU A 122 -12.23 -3.37 10.70
CA LEU A 122 -11.24 -3.71 9.67
C LEU A 122 -11.10 -2.60 8.62
N ALA A 123 -12.19 -1.94 8.24
CA ALA A 123 -12.15 -0.78 7.33
C ALA A 123 -11.35 0.38 7.93
N LEU A 124 -11.57 0.71 9.21
CA LEU A 124 -10.78 1.70 9.94
C LEU A 124 -9.31 1.32 10.04
N ALA A 125 -9.01 0.06 10.34
CA ALA A 125 -7.65 -0.47 10.35
C ALA A 125 -6.99 -0.37 8.96
N SER A 126 -7.73 -0.64 7.88
CA SER A 126 -7.23 -0.49 6.50
C SER A 126 -6.86 0.96 6.20
N ILE A 127 -7.71 1.93 6.55
CA ILE A 127 -7.43 3.37 6.37
C ILE A 127 -6.13 3.74 7.10
N PHE A 128 -6.01 3.36 8.37
CA PHE A 128 -4.83 3.67 9.18
C PHE A 128 -3.55 3.05 8.61
N LEU A 129 -3.59 1.77 8.20
CA LEU A 129 -2.43 1.07 7.68
C LEU A 129 -1.99 1.61 6.31
N TYR A 130 -2.93 1.95 5.41
CA TYR A 130 -2.61 2.59 4.14
C TYR A 130 -2.05 4.00 4.31
N ALA A 131 -2.59 4.80 5.23
CA ALA A 131 -2.04 6.11 5.56
C ALA A 131 -0.60 6.00 6.12
N ARG A 132 -0.36 5.02 6.99
CA ARG A 132 0.98 4.72 7.52
C ARG A 132 1.93 4.24 6.41
N ALA A 133 1.47 3.34 5.52
CA ALA A 133 2.26 2.86 4.39
C ALA A 133 2.66 4.04 3.49
N TYR A 134 1.71 4.89 3.12
CA TYR A 134 1.94 6.10 2.31
C TYR A 134 3.00 7.02 2.93
N TRP A 135 2.92 7.24 4.24
CA TRP A 135 3.90 8.05 4.97
C TRP A 135 5.32 7.46 4.92
N VAL A 136 5.43 6.14 5.08
CA VAL A 136 6.71 5.42 4.98
C VAL A 136 7.23 5.48 3.55
N GLU A 137 6.38 5.26 2.55
CA GLU A 137 6.72 5.29 1.14
C GLU A 137 7.29 6.63 0.71
N ILE A 138 6.65 7.75 1.06
CA ILE A 138 7.14 9.10 0.72
C ILE A 138 8.58 9.28 1.23
N ARG A 139 8.81 8.98 2.50
CA ARG A 139 10.12 9.19 3.12
C ARG A 139 11.20 8.31 2.51
N VAL A 140 10.90 7.03 2.36
CA VAL A 140 11.88 6.06 1.87
C VAL A 140 12.12 6.21 0.37
N MET A 141 11.12 6.62 -0.42
CA MET A 141 11.30 6.94 -1.84
C MET A 141 12.19 8.17 -2.05
N ASP A 142 12.06 9.21 -1.22
CA ASP A 142 12.94 10.37 -1.24
C ASP A 142 14.38 9.96 -0.89
N GLU A 143 14.58 9.21 0.20
CA GLU A 143 15.90 8.70 0.61
C GLU A 143 16.54 7.83 -0.49
N ASN A 144 15.76 6.93 -1.11
CA ASN A 144 16.20 6.08 -2.21
C ASN A 144 16.55 6.89 -3.46
N GLY A 145 15.77 7.93 -3.78
CA GLY A 145 16.04 8.84 -4.89
C GLY A 145 17.36 9.56 -4.71
N ARG A 146 17.61 10.14 -3.54
CA ARG A 146 18.89 10.80 -3.22
C ARG A 146 20.08 9.83 -3.29
N LEU A 147 19.90 8.60 -2.85
CA LEU A 147 20.94 7.59 -2.98
C LEU A 147 21.23 7.25 -4.43
N MET A 148 20.19 7.08 -5.27
CA MET A 148 20.35 6.83 -6.70
C MET A 148 21.09 7.96 -7.43
N GLU A 149 20.78 9.23 -7.12
CA GLU A 149 21.41 10.39 -7.75
C GLU A 149 22.92 10.44 -7.57
N ARG A 150 23.43 9.89 -6.45
CA ARG A 150 24.90 9.79 -6.21
C ARG A 150 25.62 8.90 -7.22
N PHE A 151 24.91 7.96 -7.85
CA PHE A 151 25.45 6.98 -8.77
C PHE A 151 25.04 7.22 -10.24
N LEU A 152 24.11 8.17 -10.48
CA LEU A 152 23.69 8.55 -11.83
C LEU A 152 24.53 9.69 -12.43
N LYS A 153 25.30 10.39 -11.59
CA LYS A 153 26.29 11.42 -11.99
C LYS A 153 27.66 10.80 -12.17
#